data_115363fb7f59e5aa02db54cfae722c14
#
_entry.id   115363fb7f59e5aa02db54cfae722c14
#
_cell.length_a   1.000
_cell.length_b   1.000
_cell.length_c   1.000
_cell.angle_alpha   90.00
_cell.angle_beta   90.00
_cell.angle_gamma   90.00
#
_symmetry.space_group_name_H-M   'P 1'
#
loop_
_entity.id
_entity.type
_entity.pdbx_description
1 polymer ?
#
loop_
_entity_poly.entity_id
_entity_poly.type
_entity_poly.pdbx_seq_one_letter_code
_entity_poly.pdbx_strand_id
1 'polypeptide(L)'
;FSRLPLAERGRVPSRFDQYVVEVSAPGTPLVLVAAHPANMLGSASTWEREGAILRDAIRPHLAEPLAVVGDLNATAEHLTLRMLLAEGLTLGSQEAGAGWQPTFTSLPFGPPLIAIDHVLTNEHVTTRSFRTAPLEGSDHAVVVADLVVR
;
A
#
# COMPACT_ATOMS: atom_id res chain seq x y z
N PHE A 1 8.18 12.65 0.18
CA PHE A 1 8.76 13.62 -0.78
C PHE A 1 8.39 13.19 -2.20
N SER A 2 8.11 14.15 -3.07
CA SER A 2 7.80 13.90 -4.48
C SER A 2 8.58 14.87 -5.37
N ARG A 3 8.96 14.38 -6.56
CA ARG A 3 9.47 15.24 -7.64
C ARG A 3 8.36 15.82 -8.50
N LEU A 4 7.16 15.22 -8.42
CA LEU A 4 5.98 15.67 -9.12
C LEU A 4 5.09 16.48 -8.16
N PRO A 5 4.31 17.43 -8.64
CA PRO A 5 3.35 18.14 -7.80
C PRO A 5 2.36 17.16 -7.16
N LEU A 6 2.02 17.43 -5.89
CA LEU A 6 1.01 16.69 -5.14
C LEU A 6 -0.12 17.63 -4.74
N ALA A 7 -1.35 17.17 -4.85
CA ALA A 7 -2.54 17.83 -4.31
C ALA A 7 -3.23 16.88 -3.32
N GLU A 8 -3.48 17.35 -2.09
CA GLU A 8 -4.28 16.58 -1.12
C GLU A 8 -5.74 16.53 -1.60
N ARG A 9 -6.30 15.33 -1.73
CA ARG A 9 -7.70 15.06 -2.08
C ARG A 9 -8.53 14.59 -0.90
N GLY A 10 -7.88 14.20 0.20
CA GLY A 10 -8.54 13.78 1.43
C GLY A 10 -7.61 13.05 2.39
N ARG A 11 -8.22 12.62 3.50
CA ARG A 11 -7.55 11.83 4.54
C ARG A 11 -8.39 10.61 4.88
N VAL A 12 -7.73 9.51 5.19
CA VAL A 12 -8.38 8.33 5.75
C VAL A 12 -8.52 8.54 7.25
N PRO A 13 -9.73 8.53 7.81
CA PRO A 13 -9.94 8.78 9.24
C PRO A 13 -9.52 7.58 10.10
N SER A 14 -8.27 7.53 10.47
CA SER A 14 -7.66 6.42 11.21
C SER A 14 -6.76 6.93 12.34
N ARG A 15 -6.15 5.99 13.08
CA ARG A 15 -5.24 6.31 14.19
C ARG A 15 -3.98 7.05 13.74
N PHE A 16 -3.46 6.68 12.57
CA PHE A 16 -2.26 7.27 11.98
C PHE A 16 -2.65 8.16 10.79
N ASP A 17 -1.81 9.15 10.49
CA ASP A 17 -2.03 10.00 9.33
C ASP A 17 -1.92 9.20 8.04
N GLN A 18 -3.03 9.15 7.31
CA GLN A 18 -3.14 8.52 6.00
C GLN A 18 -3.76 9.51 5.02
N TYR A 19 -3.22 9.60 3.83
CA TYR A 19 -3.56 10.63 2.86
C TYR A 19 -4.02 10.05 1.54
N VAL A 20 -5.03 10.67 0.96
CA VAL A 20 -5.39 10.53 -0.45
C VAL A 20 -4.83 11.73 -1.17
N VAL A 21 -3.88 11.53 -2.08
CA VAL A 21 -3.24 12.59 -2.84
C VAL A 21 -3.35 12.32 -4.33
N GLU A 22 -3.46 13.39 -5.11
CA GLU A 22 -3.26 13.34 -6.55
C GLU A 22 -1.81 13.64 -6.88
N VAL A 23 -1.20 12.78 -7.66
CA VAL A 23 0.13 12.98 -8.23
C VAL A 23 -0.05 13.47 -9.66
N SER A 24 0.44 14.67 -9.98
CA SER A 24 0.43 15.23 -11.33
C SER A 24 1.46 14.53 -12.21
N ALA A 25 1.21 13.27 -12.58
CA ALA A 25 2.06 12.53 -13.49
C ALA A 25 1.89 13.04 -14.94
N PRO A 26 2.93 12.92 -15.79
CA PRO A 26 2.81 13.24 -17.21
C PRO A 26 1.72 12.39 -17.88
N GLY A 27 0.78 13.03 -18.57
CA GLY A 27 -0.36 12.37 -19.21
C GLY A 27 -1.57 12.31 -18.29
N THR A 28 -1.72 11.21 -17.55
CA THR A 28 -2.88 10.99 -16.68
C THR A 28 -2.49 11.08 -15.20
N PRO A 29 -3.17 11.89 -14.39
CA PRO A 29 -2.92 11.95 -12.95
C PRO A 29 -3.14 10.59 -12.27
N LEU A 30 -2.40 10.36 -11.19
CA LEU A 30 -2.51 9.16 -10.36
C LEU A 30 -3.07 9.54 -8.99
N VAL A 31 -4.13 8.88 -8.56
CA VAL A 31 -4.56 8.91 -7.17
C VAL A 31 -3.67 7.96 -6.36
N LEU A 32 -2.97 8.49 -5.38
CA LEU A 32 -2.10 7.73 -4.49
C LEU A 32 -2.67 7.80 -3.07
N VAL A 33 -2.94 6.63 -2.48
CA VAL A 33 -3.30 6.52 -1.08
C VAL A 33 -2.08 6.06 -0.29
N ALA A 34 -1.53 6.96 0.52
CA ALA A 34 -0.47 6.64 1.46
C ALA A 34 -1.12 6.10 2.74
N ALA A 35 -1.02 4.80 2.96
CA ALA A 35 -1.75 4.10 4.00
C ALA A 35 -0.85 3.53 5.09
N HIS A 36 -1.30 3.64 6.35
CA HIS A 36 -0.69 2.99 7.51
C HIS A 36 -1.78 2.72 8.56
N PRO A 37 -2.65 1.73 8.34
CA PRO A 37 -3.65 1.34 9.33
C PRO A 37 -3.00 0.73 10.57
N ALA A 38 -3.72 0.71 11.69
CA ALA A 38 -3.27 0.08 12.92
C ALA A 38 -2.89 -1.39 12.69
N ASN A 39 -1.98 -1.91 13.52
CA ASN A 39 -1.65 -3.32 13.54
C ASN A 39 -2.57 -4.14 14.46
N MET A 40 -2.57 -5.46 14.28
CA MET A 40 -3.40 -6.37 15.07
C MET A 40 -2.91 -6.54 16.52
N LEU A 41 -1.64 -6.23 16.82
CA LEU A 41 -1.06 -6.44 18.15
C LEU A 41 -1.66 -5.50 19.20
N GLY A 42 -2.13 -4.32 18.80
CA GLY A 42 -2.82 -3.39 19.68
C GLY A 42 -4.28 -3.80 19.95
N SER A 43 -5.02 -4.14 18.93
CA SER A 43 -6.43 -4.58 18.98
C SER A 43 -6.88 -5.11 17.62
N ALA A 44 -7.29 -6.36 17.56
CA ALA A 44 -7.80 -6.98 16.33
C ALA A 44 -9.02 -6.22 15.79
N SER A 45 -9.95 -5.81 16.65
CA SER A 45 -11.15 -5.06 16.24
C SER A 45 -10.82 -3.66 15.69
N THR A 46 -9.80 -3.00 16.23
CA THR A 46 -9.32 -1.71 15.68
C THR A 46 -8.67 -1.94 14.32
N TRP A 47 -7.83 -2.95 14.18
CA TRP A 47 -7.19 -3.31 12.93
C TRP A 47 -8.20 -3.63 11.82
N GLU A 48 -9.21 -4.48 12.10
CA GLU A 48 -10.27 -4.79 11.15
C GLU A 48 -11.09 -3.55 10.77
N ARG A 49 -11.44 -2.71 11.76
CA ARG A 49 -12.17 -1.47 11.50
C ARG A 49 -11.37 -0.49 10.63
N GLU A 50 -10.08 -0.31 10.89
CA GLU A 50 -9.26 0.59 10.07
C GLU A 50 -9.03 0.04 8.66
N GLY A 51 -8.94 -1.28 8.49
CA GLY A 51 -8.95 -1.91 7.17
C GLY A 51 -10.25 -1.62 6.40
N ALA A 52 -11.40 -1.67 7.08
CA ALA A 52 -12.68 -1.31 6.46
C ALA A 52 -12.76 0.18 6.12
N ILE A 53 -12.27 1.06 6.99
CA ILE A 53 -12.20 2.51 6.75
C ILE A 53 -11.31 2.81 5.52
N LEU A 54 -10.14 2.16 5.41
CA LEU A 54 -9.26 2.31 4.25
C LEU A 54 -9.96 1.86 2.97
N ARG A 55 -10.62 0.68 2.99
CA ARG A 55 -11.43 0.21 1.86
C ARG A 55 -12.48 1.24 1.44
N ASP A 56 -13.23 1.79 2.38
CA ASP A 56 -14.29 2.76 2.09
C ASP A 56 -13.71 4.08 1.56
N ALA A 57 -12.51 4.47 1.98
CA ALA A 57 -11.80 5.64 1.48
C ALA A 57 -11.29 5.49 0.04
N ILE A 58 -10.93 4.29 -0.40
CA ILE A 58 -10.47 4.06 -1.78
C ILE A 58 -11.61 3.93 -2.79
N ARG A 59 -12.81 3.49 -2.36
CA ARG A 59 -13.96 3.22 -3.24
C ARG A 59 -14.32 4.36 -4.19
N PRO A 60 -14.36 5.64 -3.76
CA PRO A 60 -14.66 6.75 -4.66
C PRO A 60 -13.67 6.93 -5.81
N HIS A 61 -12.47 6.32 -5.70
CA HIS A 61 -11.35 6.49 -6.62
C HIS A 61 -11.11 5.28 -7.53
N LEU A 62 -11.92 4.22 -7.43
CA LEU A 62 -11.70 2.99 -8.21
C LEU A 62 -11.84 3.17 -9.72
N ALA A 63 -12.55 4.19 -10.18
CA ALA A 63 -12.67 4.54 -11.61
C ALA A 63 -11.52 5.43 -12.13
N GLU A 64 -10.62 5.86 -11.26
CA GLU A 64 -9.43 6.66 -11.59
C GLU A 64 -8.18 5.76 -11.52
N PRO A 65 -7.06 6.13 -12.18
CA PRO A 65 -5.78 5.46 -11.91
C PRO A 65 -5.45 5.55 -10.41
N LEU A 66 -5.39 4.40 -9.74
CA LEU A 66 -5.28 4.32 -8.28
C LEU A 66 -4.13 3.40 -7.86
N ALA A 67 -3.32 3.89 -6.93
CA ALA A 67 -2.37 3.08 -6.19
C ALA A 67 -2.54 3.29 -4.68
N VAL A 68 -2.51 2.20 -3.90
CA VAL A 68 -2.45 2.21 -2.42
C VAL A 68 -1.08 1.73 -2.01
N VAL A 69 -0.35 2.52 -1.23
CA VAL A 69 1.04 2.23 -0.85
C VAL A 69 1.27 2.41 0.64
N GLY A 70 2.07 1.55 1.23
CA GLY A 70 2.51 1.69 2.62
C GLY A 70 2.53 0.39 3.40
N ASP A 71 2.78 0.51 4.68
CA ASP A 71 2.62 -0.57 5.64
C ASP A 71 1.13 -0.78 5.93
N LEU A 72 0.57 -1.84 5.36
CA LEU A 72 -0.84 -2.18 5.56
C LEU A 72 -1.06 -3.05 6.80
N ASN A 73 0.02 -3.39 7.54
CA ASN A 73 -0.01 -4.25 8.71
C ASN A 73 -0.77 -5.57 8.45
N ALA A 74 -0.72 -6.05 7.21
CA ALA A 74 -1.48 -7.22 6.76
C ALA A 74 -0.73 -7.96 5.65
N THR A 75 -0.69 -9.27 5.73
CA THR A 75 -0.27 -10.15 4.63
C THR A 75 -1.45 -10.44 3.69
N ALA A 76 -1.21 -11.05 2.54
CA ALA A 76 -2.24 -11.39 1.55
C ALA A 76 -3.34 -12.35 2.09
N GLU A 77 -3.06 -13.07 3.16
CA GLU A 77 -4.01 -14.00 3.81
C GLU A 77 -4.96 -13.29 4.78
N HIS A 78 -4.59 -12.09 5.25
CA HIS A 78 -5.40 -11.37 6.22
C HIS A 78 -6.65 -10.75 5.58
N LEU A 79 -7.74 -10.75 6.34
CA LEU A 79 -9.04 -10.24 5.90
C LEU A 79 -8.95 -8.78 5.42
N THR A 80 -8.23 -7.93 6.15
CA THR A 80 -8.09 -6.51 5.83
C THR A 80 -7.48 -6.27 4.45
N LEU A 81 -6.43 -7.01 4.07
CA LEU A 81 -5.85 -6.90 2.73
C LEU A 81 -6.77 -7.55 1.67
N ARG A 82 -7.36 -8.72 1.98
CA ARG A 82 -8.30 -9.38 1.07
C ARG A 82 -9.52 -8.53 0.74
N MET A 83 -9.99 -7.69 1.66
CA MET A 83 -11.07 -6.74 1.38
C MET A 83 -10.67 -5.69 0.32
N LEU A 84 -9.41 -5.22 0.34
CA LEU A 84 -8.90 -4.30 -0.69
C LEU A 84 -8.77 -5.00 -2.05
N LEU A 85 -8.26 -6.23 -2.06
CA LEU A 85 -8.16 -7.03 -3.29
C LEU A 85 -9.54 -7.34 -3.89
N ALA A 86 -10.56 -7.53 -3.06
CA ALA A 86 -11.94 -7.75 -3.51
C ALA A 86 -12.58 -6.52 -4.17
N GLU A 87 -12.05 -5.32 -3.94
CA GLU A 87 -12.45 -4.10 -4.66
C GLU A 87 -11.80 -3.97 -6.05
N GLY A 88 -11.05 -4.98 -6.51
CA GLY A 88 -10.39 -4.99 -7.81
C GLY A 88 -8.93 -4.50 -7.78
N LEU A 89 -8.33 -4.34 -6.60
CA LEU A 89 -6.90 -4.05 -6.51
C LEU A 89 -6.07 -5.32 -6.68
N THR A 90 -4.87 -5.16 -7.20
CA THR A 90 -3.88 -6.23 -7.41
C THR A 90 -2.62 -5.92 -6.63
N LEU A 91 -1.99 -6.95 -6.06
CA LEU A 91 -0.67 -6.83 -5.42
C LEU A 91 0.40 -6.55 -6.48
N GLY A 92 1.10 -5.43 -6.35
CA GLY A 92 2.17 -5.05 -7.28
C GLY A 92 3.29 -6.09 -7.34
N SER A 93 3.62 -6.76 -6.24
CA SER A 93 4.60 -7.86 -6.23
C SER A 93 4.15 -9.05 -7.09
N GLN A 94 2.87 -9.38 -7.11
CA GLN A 94 2.30 -10.45 -7.93
C GLN A 94 2.23 -10.03 -9.39
N GLU A 95 1.72 -8.82 -9.68
CA GLU A 95 1.61 -8.31 -11.05
C GLU A 95 2.99 -8.21 -11.72
N ALA A 96 4.01 -7.75 -11.01
CA ALA A 96 5.38 -7.68 -11.49
C ALA A 96 6.11 -9.04 -11.56
N GLY A 97 5.49 -10.13 -11.09
CA GLY A 97 6.15 -11.46 -11.02
C GLY A 97 7.36 -11.49 -10.09
N ALA A 98 7.42 -10.61 -9.08
CA ALA A 98 8.57 -10.46 -8.19
C ALA A 98 8.74 -11.60 -7.18
N GLY A 99 7.75 -12.50 -7.08
CA GLY A 99 7.76 -13.59 -6.13
C GLY A 99 7.56 -13.11 -4.68
N TRP A 100 8.10 -13.87 -3.74
CA TRP A 100 8.02 -13.51 -2.32
C TRP A 100 8.95 -12.35 -1.99
N GLN A 101 8.39 -11.26 -1.51
CA GLN A 101 9.09 -10.01 -1.18
C GLN A 101 8.78 -9.63 0.28
N PRO A 102 9.46 -10.24 1.26
CA PRO A 102 9.22 -9.94 2.67
C PRO A 102 9.73 -8.53 3.00
N THR A 103 9.02 -7.85 3.89
CA THR A 103 9.28 -6.46 4.23
C THR A 103 9.49 -6.21 5.72
N PHE A 104 9.09 -7.13 6.60
CA PHE A 104 9.14 -6.92 8.04
C PHE A 104 9.75 -8.12 8.78
N THR A 105 10.48 -7.82 9.86
CA THR A 105 10.95 -8.81 10.83
C THR A 105 10.61 -8.39 12.25
N SER A 106 10.11 -9.34 13.05
CA SER A 106 9.94 -9.16 14.49
C SER A 106 11.19 -9.60 15.29
N LEU A 107 12.20 -10.12 14.60
CA LEU A 107 13.43 -10.61 15.23
C LEU A 107 14.48 -9.49 15.26
N PRO A 108 15.11 -9.20 16.41
CA PRO A 108 16.23 -8.27 16.48
C PRO A 108 17.32 -8.73 15.49
N PHE A 109 17.68 -7.87 14.54
CA PHE A 109 18.71 -8.15 13.51
C PHE A 109 18.44 -9.36 12.60
N GLY A 110 17.19 -9.84 12.56
CA GLY A 110 16.78 -10.93 11.68
C GLY A 110 16.45 -10.45 10.25
N PRO A 111 16.44 -11.37 9.28
CA PRO A 111 15.96 -11.04 7.94
C PRO A 111 14.44 -10.79 7.96
N PRO A 112 13.89 -10.00 7.03
CA PRO A 112 12.45 -9.89 6.85
C PRO A 112 11.83 -11.27 6.55
N LEU A 113 10.70 -11.57 7.21
CA LEU A 113 10.01 -12.87 7.10
C LEU A 113 8.57 -12.77 6.63
N ILE A 114 7.94 -11.60 6.74
CA ILE A 114 6.55 -11.38 6.32
C ILE A 114 6.46 -10.14 5.43
N ALA A 115 5.51 -10.13 4.50
CA ALA A 115 5.23 -9.00 3.63
C ALA A 115 4.00 -8.27 4.17
N ILE A 116 4.18 -7.08 4.72
CA ILE A 116 3.12 -6.21 5.23
C ILE A 116 3.15 -4.81 4.61
N ASP A 117 4.25 -4.46 3.95
CA ASP A 117 4.36 -3.24 3.13
C ASP A 117 4.03 -3.58 1.68
N HIS A 118 3.07 -2.89 1.11
CA HIS A 118 2.51 -3.22 -0.19
C HIS A 118 2.42 -2.00 -1.11
N VAL A 119 2.38 -2.30 -2.40
CA VAL A 119 1.88 -1.45 -3.46
C VAL A 119 0.71 -2.22 -4.08
N LEU A 120 -0.50 -1.66 -4.00
CA LEU A 120 -1.68 -2.19 -4.65
C LEU A 120 -2.06 -1.25 -5.78
N THR A 121 -2.46 -1.79 -6.92
CA THR A 121 -2.88 -1.02 -8.09
C THR A 121 -4.22 -1.52 -8.62
N ASN A 122 -5.02 -0.64 -9.23
CA ASN A 122 -6.21 -1.04 -9.95
C ASN A 122 -5.93 -1.27 -11.45
N GLU A 123 -6.96 -1.63 -12.22
CA GLU A 123 -6.85 -1.94 -13.66
C GLU A 123 -6.26 -0.81 -14.53
N HIS A 124 -6.28 0.44 -14.05
CA HIS A 124 -5.74 1.61 -14.75
C HIS A 124 -4.24 1.84 -14.50
N VAL A 125 -3.62 1.05 -13.60
CA VAL A 125 -2.21 1.17 -13.26
C VAL A 125 -1.55 -0.21 -13.29
N THR A 126 -0.40 -0.32 -13.96
CA THR A 126 0.37 -1.57 -14.01
C THR A 126 1.65 -1.43 -13.20
N THR A 127 1.94 -2.38 -12.35
CA THR A 127 3.24 -2.51 -11.69
C THR A 127 4.21 -3.23 -12.60
N ARG A 128 5.16 -2.52 -13.19
CA ARG A 128 6.16 -3.07 -14.11
C ARG A 128 7.27 -3.81 -13.38
N SER A 129 7.70 -3.29 -12.25
CA SER A 129 8.73 -3.91 -11.40
C SER A 129 8.41 -3.70 -9.94
N PHE A 130 8.84 -4.64 -9.12
CA PHE A 130 8.69 -4.57 -7.65
C PHE A 130 9.90 -5.25 -7.02
N ARG A 131 10.50 -4.63 -6.02
CA ARG A 131 11.60 -5.20 -5.24
C ARG A 131 11.63 -4.64 -3.84
N THR A 132 12.21 -5.40 -2.92
CA THR A 132 12.53 -4.94 -1.57
C THR A 132 14.04 -4.73 -1.42
N ALA A 133 14.44 -3.86 -0.50
CA ALA A 133 15.84 -3.64 -0.14
C ALA A 133 15.94 -3.39 1.37
N PRO A 134 17.02 -3.84 2.03
CA PRO A 134 17.24 -3.55 3.44
C PRO A 134 17.37 -2.05 3.68
N LEU A 135 16.87 -1.59 4.82
CA LEU A 135 17.01 -0.22 5.29
C LEU A 135 17.74 -0.26 6.63
N GLU A 136 18.92 0.35 6.69
CA GLU A 136 19.72 0.38 7.89
C GLU A 136 18.97 1.10 9.03
N GLY A 137 18.94 0.48 10.20
CA GLY A 137 18.26 1.02 11.39
C GLY A 137 16.73 0.85 11.40
N SER A 138 16.16 0.11 10.44
CA SER A 138 14.73 -0.21 10.38
C SER A 138 14.51 -1.72 10.51
N ASP A 139 13.41 -2.10 11.13
CA ASP A 139 12.84 -3.46 11.11
C ASP A 139 12.01 -3.74 9.85
N HIS A 140 11.81 -2.71 9.01
CA HIS A 140 11.19 -2.85 7.69
C HIS A 140 12.22 -2.73 6.56
N ALA A 141 11.99 -3.47 5.49
CA ALA A 141 12.65 -3.27 4.21
C ALA A 141 11.93 -2.19 3.38
N VAL A 142 12.70 -1.44 2.59
CA VAL A 142 12.15 -0.50 1.61
C VAL A 142 11.49 -1.28 0.47
N VAL A 143 10.31 -0.85 0.09
CA VAL A 143 9.64 -1.29 -1.15
C VAL A 143 9.90 -0.26 -2.26
N VAL A 144 10.31 -0.76 -3.43
CA VAL A 144 10.48 0.07 -4.64
C VAL A 144 9.68 -0.57 -5.77
N ALA A 145 8.82 0.21 -6.40
CA ALA A 145 8.01 -0.24 -7.54
C ALA A 145 7.99 0.80 -8.66
N ASP A 146 8.01 0.33 -9.90
CA ASP A 146 7.77 1.15 -11.08
C ASP A 146 6.32 0.96 -11.53
N LEU A 147 5.56 2.06 -11.56
CA LEU A 147 4.16 2.09 -11.95
C LEU A 147 4.00 2.74 -13.32
N VAL A 148 3.11 2.17 -14.13
CA VAL A 148 2.70 2.73 -15.42
C VAL A 148 1.21 3.00 -15.38
N VAL A 149 0.83 4.27 -15.50
CA VAL A 149 -0.57 4.69 -15.68
C VAL A 149 -0.97 4.43 -17.13
N ARG A 150 -2.10 3.79 -17.34
CA ARG A 150 -2.64 3.44 -18.68
C ARG A 150 -3.54 4.55 -19.23
#